data_f815d258fd7e373d14ebd3c889584572
#
_entry.id   f815d258fd7e373d14ebd3c889584572
#
_cell.length_a   1.000
_cell.length_b   1.000
_cell.length_c   1.000
_cell.angle_alpha   90.00
_cell.angle_beta   90.00
_cell.angle_gamma   90.00
#
_symmetry.space_group_name_H-M   'P 1'
#
loop_
_entity.id
_entity.type
_entity.pdbx_description
1 polymer ?
#
loop_
_entity_poly.entity_id
_entity_poly.type
_entity_poly.pdbx_seq_one_letter_code
_entity_poly.pdbx_strand_id
1 'polypeptide(L)'
;MLELALDARRGSFHLQVECCFASEWTVIFGPSGAGKSTLLRLLAGLDLPERSRPQKVRVALDGQLLTDSAYDLWLKPGRRQTSMVAQQSAIFPHLNVEANVAYGLSHLDRRSRASRVKDMLNLVDATDLIGRPAQHLSGGEAQRIALARALAPQPRLLLLDEPFSALDGVASDALLLRLQAWATEHRVQTVLATHDATDALAASAEVALLHEGRLAALGPAAEVLAADRERIMERLSSV
;
A
#
# COMPACT_ATOMS: atom_id res chain seq x y z
N MET A 1 5.87 2.88 -13.37
CA MET A 1 6.30 4.25 -12.98
C MET A 1 5.08 5.05 -12.57
N LEU A 2 5.11 5.68 -11.38
CA LEU A 2 4.00 6.45 -10.82
C LEU A 2 4.41 7.93 -10.67
N GLU A 3 3.77 8.81 -11.42
CA GLU A 3 4.04 10.25 -11.43
C GLU A 3 3.00 10.99 -10.57
N LEU A 4 3.48 11.90 -9.72
CA LEU A 4 2.69 12.67 -8.77
C LEU A 4 3.00 14.15 -8.88
N ALA A 5 1.97 14.99 -9.00
CA ALA A 5 2.06 16.43 -8.77
C ALA A 5 0.83 16.86 -7.97
N LEU A 6 1.00 16.97 -6.67
CA LEU A 6 -0.07 17.16 -5.70
C LEU A 6 0.17 18.47 -4.93
N ASP A 7 -0.80 19.36 -4.99
CA ASP A 7 -0.96 20.52 -4.12
C ASP A 7 -2.42 20.53 -3.69
N ALA A 8 -2.70 19.84 -2.58
CA ALA A 8 -4.06 19.52 -2.15
C ALA A 8 -4.25 19.82 -0.66
N ARG A 9 -5.39 20.38 -0.31
CA ARG A 9 -5.76 20.68 1.08
C ARG A 9 -6.95 19.85 1.52
N ARG A 10 -6.90 19.44 2.79
CA ARG A 10 -7.98 18.76 3.48
C ARG A 10 -8.13 19.38 4.88
N GLY A 11 -9.14 20.21 5.06
CA GLY A 11 -9.26 21.03 6.27
C GLY A 11 -8.05 21.94 6.45
N SER A 12 -7.35 21.81 7.58
CA SER A 12 -6.09 22.52 7.88
C SER A 12 -4.85 21.84 7.30
N PHE A 13 -4.93 20.58 6.90
CA PHE A 13 -3.79 19.81 6.38
C PHE A 13 -3.53 20.14 4.91
N HIS A 14 -2.26 20.36 4.57
CA HIS A 14 -1.79 20.67 3.22
C HIS A 14 -0.80 19.61 2.75
N LEU A 15 -1.14 18.88 1.69
CA LEU A 15 -0.28 17.91 1.04
C LEU A 15 0.33 18.51 -0.21
N GLN A 16 1.66 18.65 -0.23
CA GLN A 16 2.43 19.17 -1.35
C GLN A 16 3.53 18.18 -1.71
N VAL A 17 3.31 17.40 -2.77
CA VAL A 17 4.22 16.34 -3.23
C VAL A 17 4.34 16.41 -4.73
N GLU A 18 5.56 16.56 -5.24
CA GLU A 18 5.88 16.47 -6.65
C GLU A 18 7.07 15.53 -6.84
N CYS A 19 6.81 14.35 -7.43
CA CYS A 19 7.84 13.33 -7.64
C CYS A 19 7.40 12.29 -8.66
N CYS A 20 8.35 11.42 -9.01
CA CYS A 20 8.14 10.23 -9.80
C CYS A 20 8.71 9.03 -9.04
N PHE A 21 7.88 8.04 -8.72
CA PHE A 21 8.31 6.77 -8.19
C PHE A 21 8.71 5.87 -9.35
N ALA A 22 10.01 5.76 -9.56
CA ALA A 22 10.58 5.00 -10.68
C ALA A 22 10.70 3.50 -10.34
N SER A 23 10.91 3.18 -9.06
CA SER A 23 11.00 1.81 -8.56
C SER A 23 9.63 1.14 -8.55
N GLU A 24 9.58 -0.15 -8.85
CA GLU A 24 8.36 -0.96 -8.70
C GLU A 24 7.89 -1.04 -7.24
N TRP A 25 8.81 -0.83 -6.30
CA TRP A 25 8.52 -0.81 -4.86
C TRP A 25 9.06 0.48 -4.24
N THR A 26 8.16 1.33 -3.75
CA THR A 26 8.48 2.59 -3.09
C THR A 26 7.91 2.60 -1.67
N VAL A 27 8.71 3.03 -0.71
CA VAL A 27 8.26 3.22 0.68
C VAL A 27 8.04 4.70 0.97
N ILE A 28 6.85 5.07 1.42
CA ILE A 28 6.58 6.37 2.00
C ILE A 28 6.86 6.28 3.50
N PHE A 29 7.97 6.87 3.93
CA PHE A 29 8.39 6.89 5.32
C PHE A 29 8.11 8.26 5.97
N GLY A 30 7.79 8.27 7.24
CA GLY A 30 7.61 9.52 8.00
C GLY A 30 6.80 9.32 9.28
N PRO A 31 6.82 10.31 10.19
CA PRO A 31 6.10 10.23 11.46
C PRO A 31 4.58 10.12 11.28
N SER A 32 3.89 9.73 12.35
CA SER A 32 2.42 9.77 12.39
C SER A 32 1.94 11.20 12.13
N GLY A 33 0.89 11.33 11.30
CA GLY A 33 0.38 12.65 10.88
C GLY A 33 1.12 13.32 9.73
N ALA A 34 2.23 12.75 9.20
CA ALA A 34 2.95 13.30 8.06
C ALA A 34 2.13 13.36 6.75
N GLY A 35 0.99 12.64 6.67
CA GLY A 35 0.11 12.63 5.50
C GLY A 35 0.22 11.39 4.62
N LYS A 36 0.91 10.34 5.08
CA LYS A 36 1.10 9.06 4.36
C LYS A 36 -0.22 8.44 3.90
N SER A 37 -1.14 8.19 4.82
CA SER A 37 -2.47 7.64 4.53
C SER A 37 -3.29 8.56 3.61
N THR A 38 -3.18 9.89 3.78
CA THR A 38 -3.84 10.86 2.91
C THR A 38 -3.34 10.75 1.48
N LEU A 39 -2.01 10.62 1.30
CA LEU A 39 -1.39 10.40 0.00
C LEU A 39 -1.89 9.11 -0.64
N LEU A 40 -1.85 7.97 0.09
CA LEU A 40 -2.36 6.69 -0.44
C LEU A 40 -3.84 6.76 -0.83
N ARG A 41 -4.69 7.43 -0.05
CA ARG A 41 -6.13 7.58 -0.34
C ARG A 41 -6.39 8.43 -1.57
N LEU A 42 -5.58 9.48 -1.80
CA LEU A 42 -5.61 10.26 -3.05
C LEU A 42 -5.23 9.41 -4.26
N LEU A 43 -4.17 8.60 -4.16
CA LEU A 43 -3.74 7.67 -5.21
C LEU A 43 -4.83 6.64 -5.52
N ALA A 44 -5.51 6.12 -4.50
CA ALA A 44 -6.64 5.21 -4.65
C ALA A 44 -7.89 5.87 -5.25
N GLY A 45 -7.95 7.21 -5.26
CA GLY A 45 -9.15 7.97 -5.67
C GLY A 45 -10.28 7.92 -4.65
N LEU A 46 -9.97 7.59 -3.40
CA LEU A 46 -10.94 7.53 -2.30
C LEU A 46 -11.20 8.92 -1.71
N ASP A 47 -10.16 9.76 -1.66
CA ASP A 47 -10.28 11.14 -1.23
C ASP A 47 -10.16 12.05 -2.46
N LEU A 48 -11.18 12.85 -2.67
CA LEU A 48 -11.14 13.94 -3.64
C LEU A 48 -10.76 15.20 -2.88
N PRO A 49 -9.90 16.07 -3.46
CA PRO A 49 -9.60 17.36 -2.88
C PRO A 49 -10.87 18.23 -2.79
N GLU A 50 -10.87 19.16 -1.85
CA GLU A 50 -11.99 20.11 -1.72
C GLU A 50 -12.09 20.99 -2.98
N ARG A 51 -13.14 20.83 -3.77
CA ARG A 51 -13.36 21.60 -5.01
C ARG A 51 -13.55 23.09 -4.79
N SER A 52 -13.77 23.51 -3.54
CA SER A 52 -13.95 24.92 -3.15
C SER A 52 -12.67 25.77 -3.19
N ARG A 53 -11.50 25.12 -3.36
CA ARG A 53 -10.19 25.81 -3.38
C ARG A 53 -9.39 25.41 -4.61
N PRO A 54 -8.60 26.34 -5.20
CA PRO A 54 -7.68 25.98 -6.27
C PRO A 54 -6.72 24.90 -5.78
N GLN A 55 -6.69 23.77 -6.46
CA GLN A 55 -5.82 22.64 -6.13
C GLN A 55 -5.23 22.10 -7.41
N LYS A 56 -3.98 21.68 -7.36
CA LYS A 56 -3.30 21.00 -8.46
C LYS A 56 -3.12 19.54 -8.06
N VAL A 57 -3.85 18.65 -8.72
CA VAL A 57 -3.72 17.21 -8.47
C VAL A 57 -3.56 16.51 -9.81
N ARG A 58 -2.38 15.94 -10.02
CA ARG A 58 -2.09 15.09 -11.17
C ARG A 58 -1.48 13.80 -10.68
N VAL A 59 -2.05 12.68 -11.11
CA VAL A 59 -1.58 11.32 -10.83
C VAL A 59 -1.60 10.55 -12.14
N ALA A 60 -0.45 10.00 -12.55
CA ALA A 60 -0.35 9.14 -13.71
C ALA A 60 0.39 7.84 -13.35
N LEU A 61 -0.09 6.71 -13.85
CA LEU A 61 0.52 5.39 -13.73
C LEU A 61 0.88 4.87 -15.13
N ASP A 62 2.16 4.65 -15.39
CA ASP A 62 2.69 4.22 -16.70
C ASP A 62 2.16 5.08 -17.86
N GLY A 63 2.15 6.40 -17.67
CA GLY A 63 1.63 7.38 -18.64
C GLY A 63 0.11 7.50 -18.70
N GLN A 64 -0.65 6.61 -18.06
CA GLN A 64 -2.10 6.71 -17.98
C GLN A 64 -2.51 7.69 -16.86
N LEU A 65 -3.23 8.74 -17.19
CA LEU A 65 -3.79 9.67 -16.21
C LEU A 65 -4.89 8.98 -15.39
N LEU A 66 -4.73 8.97 -14.07
CA LEU A 66 -5.72 8.53 -13.10
C LEU A 66 -6.51 9.71 -12.53
N THR A 67 -5.83 10.85 -12.41
CA THR A 67 -6.38 12.12 -11.93
C THR A 67 -5.64 13.27 -12.59
N ASP A 68 -6.39 14.27 -13.06
CA ASP A 68 -5.84 15.55 -13.49
C ASP A 68 -6.87 16.65 -13.27
N SER A 69 -6.59 17.52 -12.31
CA SER A 69 -7.49 18.62 -11.94
C SER A 69 -7.59 19.69 -13.03
N ALA A 70 -6.60 19.82 -13.91
CA ALA A 70 -6.63 20.79 -15.02
C ALA A 70 -7.65 20.41 -16.09
N TYR A 71 -7.95 19.11 -16.23
CA TYR A 71 -8.91 18.59 -17.20
C TYR A 71 -10.18 18.03 -16.54
N ASP A 72 -10.40 18.29 -15.26
CA ASP A 72 -11.48 17.69 -14.43
C ASP A 72 -11.55 16.15 -14.56
N LEU A 73 -10.41 15.50 -14.77
CA LEU A 73 -10.29 14.06 -14.91
C LEU A 73 -10.13 13.40 -13.54
N TRP A 74 -11.11 12.59 -13.15
CA TRP A 74 -11.14 11.87 -11.88
C TRP A 74 -11.61 10.43 -12.12
N LEU A 75 -10.68 9.51 -12.41
CA LEU A 75 -11.07 8.10 -12.53
C LEU A 75 -11.59 7.60 -11.18
N LYS A 76 -12.78 7.00 -11.22
CA LYS A 76 -13.38 6.35 -10.05
C LYS A 76 -12.46 5.20 -9.55
N PRO A 77 -12.38 4.91 -8.24
CA PRO A 77 -11.52 3.86 -7.67
C PRO A 77 -11.59 2.53 -8.44
N GLY A 78 -12.79 2.03 -8.73
CA GLY A 78 -13.00 0.77 -9.45
C GLY A 78 -12.48 0.74 -10.91
N ARG A 79 -12.08 1.89 -11.48
CA ARG A 79 -11.50 1.98 -12.83
C ARG A 79 -9.99 2.20 -12.82
N ARG A 80 -9.37 2.36 -11.65
CA ARG A 80 -7.93 2.64 -11.52
C ARG A 80 -7.06 1.40 -11.59
N GLN A 81 -7.64 0.21 -11.52
CA GLN A 81 -6.91 -1.06 -11.34
C GLN A 81 -5.94 -0.97 -10.15
N THR A 82 -6.40 -0.32 -9.09
CA THR A 82 -5.65 -0.08 -7.85
C THR A 82 -6.29 -0.86 -6.73
N SER A 83 -5.48 -1.54 -5.93
CA SER A 83 -5.91 -2.13 -4.66
C SER A 83 -5.27 -1.38 -3.50
N MET A 84 -6.01 -1.23 -2.40
CA MET A 84 -5.50 -0.61 -1.18
C MET A 84 -5.78 -1.49 0.03
N VAL A 85 -4.77 -1.68 0.87
CA VAL A 85 -4.88 -2.25 2.21
C VAL A 85 -4.71 -1.11 3.19
N ALA A 86 -5.76 -0.83 3.97
CA ALA A 86 -5.75 0.20 5.00
C ALA A 86 -5.12 -0.32 6.29
N GLN A 87 -4.65 0.57 7.13
CA GLN A 87 -4.04 0.27 8.44
C GLN A 87 -4.94 -0.62 9.31
N GLN A 88 -6.25 -0.35 9.35
CA GLN A 88 -7.21 -1.28 9.94
C GLN A 88 -7.69 -2.26 8.89
N SER A 89 -7.57 -3.56 9.19
CA SER A 89 -7.98 -4.65 8.30
C SER A 89 -9.47 -4.55 7.98
N ALA A 90 -9.81 -3.98 6.84
CA ALA A 90 -11.19 -3.78 6.40
C ALA A 90 -11.72 -5.03 5.66
N ILE A 91 -11.68 -6.21 6.31
CA ILE A 91 -12.29 -7.43 5.76
C ILE A 91 -13.81 -7.39 5.94
N PHE A 92 -14.53 -8.12 5.10
CA PHE A 92 -16.00 -8.22 5.17
C PHE A 92 -16.40 -9.22 6.24
N PRO A 93 -16.96 -8.78 7.39
CA PRO A 93 -17.22 -9.67 8.53
C PRO A 93 -18.32 -10.71 8.26
N HIS A 94 -19.21 -10.46 7.32
CA HIS A 94 -20.30 -11.34 6.91
C HIS A 94 -19.89 -12.43 5.91
N LEU A 95 -18.64 -12.42 5.45
CA LEU A 95 -18.08 -13.39 4.52
C LEU A 95 -17.08 -14.30 5.24
N ASN A 96 -16.88 -15.52 4.71
CA ASN A 96 -15.75 -16.36 5.11
C ASN A 96 -14.45 -15.90 4.42
N VAL A 97 -13.34 -16.56 4.74
CA VAL A 97 -12.00 -16.23 4.21
C VAL A 97 -11.98 -16.30 2.68
N GLU A 98 -12.44 -17.40 2.09
CA GLU A 98 -12.41 -17.56 0.62
C GLU A 98 -13.27 -16.51 -0.08
N ALA A 99 -14.45 -16.22 0.44
CA ALA A 99 -15.34 -15.21 -0.13
C ALA A 99 -14.76 -13.79 -0.02
N ASN A 100 -14.03 -13.50 1.06
CA ASN A 100 -13.29 -12.26 1.18
C ASN A 100 -12.24 -12.14 0.07
N VAL A 101 -11.38 -13.14 -0.11
CA VAL A 101 -10.32 -13.12 -1.13
C VAL A 101 -10.91 -13.12 -2.54
N ALA A 102 -12.00 -13.87 -2.76
CA ALA A 102 -12.67 -13.97 -4.06
C ALA A 102 -13.49 -12.73 -4.43
N TYR A 103 -13.66 -11.75 -3.54
CA TYR A 103 -14.61 -10.64 -3.72
C TYR A 103 -14.39 -9.84 -5.03
N GLY A 104 -13.13 -9.58 -5.38
CA GLY A 104 -12.76 -8.86 -6.61
C GLY A 104 -12.71 -9.73 -7.88
N LEU A 105 -13.01 -11.04 -7.81
CA LEU A 105 -12.78 -12.02 -8.87
C LEU A 105 -14.06 -12.43 -9.60
N SER A 106 -15.09 -11.60 -9.61
CA SER A 106 -16.38 -11.92 -10.25
C SER A 106 -16.29 -12.17 -11.76
N HIS A 107 -15.26 -11.65 -12.41
CA HIS A 107 -14.98 -11.81 -13.84
C HIS A 107 -14.35 -13.16 -14.20
N LEU A 108 -13.85 -13.91 -13.21
CA LEU A 108 -13.24 -15.23 -13.43
C LEU A 108 -14.29 -16.35 -13.32
N ASP A 109 -14.11 -17.41 -14.09
CA ASP A 109 -14.85 -18.65 -13.93
C ASP A 109 -14.57 -19.31 -12.57
N ARG A 110 -15.41 -20.28 -12.18
CA ARG A 110 -15.34 -20.91 -10.85
C ARG A 110 -13.98 -21.57 -10.55
N ARG A 111 -13.40 -22.26 -11.55
CA ARG A 111 -12.14 -22.99 -11.37
C ARG A 111 -10.96 -22.04 -11.23
N SER A 112 -10.85 -21.05 -12.12
CA SER A 112 -9.81 -20.02 -12.10
C SER A 112 -9.88 -19.18 -10.83
N ARG A 113 -11.10 -18.84 -10.37
CA ARG A 113 -11.32 -18.14 -9.10
C ARG A 113 -10.82 -18.93 -7.90
N ALA A 114 -11.16 -20.22 -7.83
CA ALA A 114 -10.73 -21.09 -6.72
C ALA A 114 -9.20 -21.25 -6.69
N SER A 115 -8.56 -21.44 -7.84
CA SER A 115 -7.09 -21.47 -7.94
C SER A 115 -6.48 -20.17 -7.45
N ARG A 116 -6.95 -19.02 -7.94
CA ARG A 116 -6.42 -17.70 -7.54
C ARG A 116 -6.57 -17.45 -6.04
N VAL A 117 -7.69 -17.81 -5.43
CA VAL A 117 -7.90 -17.72 -3.97
C VAL A 117 -6.86 -18.54 -3.23
N LYS A 118 -6.65 -19.80 -3.65
CA LYS A 118 -5.66 -20.68 -3.03
C LYS A 118 -4.25 -20.13 -3.15
N ASP A 119 -3.87 -19.63 -4.33
CA ASP A 119 -2.54 -19.05 -4.58
C ASP A 119 -2.30 -17.83 -3.68
N MET A 120 -3.28 -16.95 -3.53
CA MET A 120 -3.16 -15.77 -2.68
C MET A 120 -3.12 -16.12 -1.19
N LEU A 121 -3.90 -17.10 -0.75
CA LEU A 121 -3.84 -17.58 0.63
C LEU A 121 -2.49 -18.23 0.95
N ASN A 122 -1.92 -18.98 0.00
CA ASN A 122 -0.58 -19.54 0.14
C ASN A 122 0.49 -18.46 0.22
N LEU A 123 0.40 -17.41 -0.61
CA LEU A 123 1.33 -16.29 -0.63
C LEU A 123 1.42 -15.60 0.74
N VAL A 124 0.27 -15.41 1.40
CA VAL A 124 0.20 -14.73 2.71
C VAL A 124 0.23 -15.70 3.90
N ASP A 125 0.53 -16.97 3.68
CA ASP A 125 0.59 -18.01 4.71
C ASP A 125 -0.69 -18.11 5.56
N ALA A 126 -1.84 -18.29 4.87
CA ALA A 126 -3.17 -18.31 5.46
C ALA A 126 -4.06 -19.43 4.91
N THR A 127 -3.47 -20.50 4.37
CA THR A 127 -4.21 -21.63 3.79
C THR A 127 -4.98 -22.44 4.82
N ASP A 128 -4.51 -22.46 6.06
CA ASP A 128 -5.17 -23.11 7.22
C ASP A 128 -6.44 -22.38 7.67
N LEU A 129 -6.64 -21.15 7.21
CA LEU A 129 -7.81 -20.33 7.52
C LEU A 129 -8.98 -20.54 6.57
N ILE A 130 -8.84 -21.37 5.54
CA ILE A 130 -9.91 -21.69 4.59
C ILE A 130 -11.15 -22.19 5.34
N GLY A 131 -12.33 -21.68 4.95
CA GLY A 131 -13.63 -22.00 5.57
C GLY A 131 -13.92 -21.24 6.86
N ARG A 132 -12.92 -20.57 7.48
CA ARG A 132 -13.14 -19.85 8.73
C ARG A 132 -13.96 -18.57 8.51
N PRO A 133 -14.96 -18.27 9.34
CA PRO A 133 -15.68 -16.98 9.33
C PRO A 133 -14.73 -15.83 9.63
N ALA A 134 -14.83 -14.71 8.88
CA ALA A 134 -13.92 -13.57 9.04
C ALA A 134 -13.95 -12.94 10.45
N GLN A 135 -15.08 -12.97 11.12
CA GLN A 135 -15.24 -12.44 12.49
C GLN A 135 -14.50 -13.25 13.58
N HIS A 136 -13.99 -14.43 13.25
CA HIS A 136 -13.22 -15.28 14.18
C HIS A 136 -11.70 -15.19 13.93
N LEU A 137 -11.25 -14.26 13.08
CA LEU A 137 -9.84 -14.05 12.80
C LEU A 137 -9.22 -13.10 13.84
N SER A 138 -7.98 -13.40 14.22
CA SER A 138 -7.14 -12.45 14.95
C SER A 138 -6.78 -11.24 14.07
N GLY A 139 -6.23 -10.17 14.66
CA GLY A 139 -5.81 -8.99 13.91
C GLY A 139 -4.79 -9.30 12.81
N GLY A 140 -3.77 -10.11 13.11
CA GLY A 140 -2.76 -10.52 12.13
C GLY A 140 -3.33 -11.44 11.03
N GLU A 141 -4.20 -12.40 11.37
CA GLU A 141 -4.90 -13.22 10.39
C GLU A 141 -5.78 -12.35 9.46
N ALA A 142 -6.56 -11.43 10.02
CA ALA A 142 -7.39 -10.51 9.26
C ALA A 142 -6.55 -9.64 8.31
N GLN A 143 -5.37 -9.19 8.75
CA GLN A 143 -4.44 -8.42 7.93
C GLN A 143 -3.91 -9.24 6.75
N ARG A 144 -3.50 -10.51 6.99
CA ARG A 144 -3.09 -11.42 5.91
C ARG A 144 -4.22 -11.66 4.90
N ILE A 145 -5.46 -11.84 5.35
CA ILE A 145 -6.60 -11.98 4.45
C ILE A 145 -6.90 -10.69 3.67
N ALA A 146 -6.74 -9.51 4.29
CA ALA A 146 -6.88 -8.23 3.58
C ALA A 146 -5.82 -8.06 2.47
N LEU A 147 -4.58 -8.49 2.72
CA LEU A 147 -3.52 -8.53 1.70
C LEU A 147 -3.88 -9.51 0.58
N ALA A 148 -4.25 -10.76 0.89
CA ALA A 148 -4.67 -11.75 -0.11
C ALA A 148 -5.80 -11.22 -1.00
N ARG A 149 -6.81 -10.57 -0.41
CA ARG A 149 -7.92 -9.94 -1.15
C ARG A 149 -7.46 -8.83 -2.06
N ALA A 150 -6.50 -8.00 -1.62
CA ALA A 150 -5.99 -6.89 -2.41
C ALA A 150 -5.14 -7.36 -3.61
N LEU A 151 -4.42 -8.47 -3.45
CA LEU A 151 -3.56 -9.06 -4.48
C LEU A 151 -4.35 -9.87 -5.52
N ALA A 152 -5.45 -10.51 -5.10
CA ALA A 152 -6.22 -11.45 -5.92
C ALA A 152 -6.62 -10.88 -7.30
N PRO A 153 -7.07 -9.62 -7.44
CA PRO A 153 -7.43 -9.02 -8.72
C PRO A 153 -6.24 -8.71 -9.64
N GLN A 154 -4.99 -8.89 -9.20
CA GLN A 154 -3.77 -8.47 -9.90
C GLN A 154 -3.80 -6.98 -10.26
N PRO A 155 -3.77 -6.09 -9.26
CA PRO A 155 -3.81 -4.65 -9.51
C PRO A 155 -2.54 -4.20 -10.24
N ARG A 156 -2.62 -3.07 -10.98
CA ARG A 156 -1.44 -2.38 -11.52
C ARG A 156 -0.74 -1.54 -10.45
N LEU A 157 -1.49 -1.07 -9.46
CA LEU A 157 -1.00 -0.27 -8.33
C LEU A 157 -1.50 -0.87 -7.02
N LEU A 158 -0.58 -1.27 -6.16
CA LEU A 158 -0.86 -1.78 -4.81
C LEU A 158 -0.45 -0.72 -3.78
N LEU A 159 -1.40 -0.31 -2.95
CA LEU A 159 -1.21 0.68 -1.89
C LEU A 159 -1.35 0.01 -0.54
N LEU A 160 -0.31 0.09 0.29
CA LEU A 160 -0.24 -0.58 1.58
C LEU A 160 -0.03 0.46 2.69
N ASP A 161 -1.00 0.61 3.58
CA ASP A 161 -0.95 1.55 4.70
C ASP A 161 -0.68 0.79 6.00
N GLU A 162 0.56 0.81 6.48
CA GLU A 162 1.07 0.12 7.67
C GLU A 162 0.66 -1.38 7.71
N PRO A 163 0.92 -2.16 6.64
CA PRO A 163 0.34 -3.49 6.45
C PRO A 163 0.88 -4.53 7.42
N PHE A 164 1.97 -4.25 8.13
CA PHE A 164 2.63 -5.21 9.02
C PHE A 164 2.42 -4.90 10.52
N SER A 165 1.73 -3.82 10.85
CA SER A 165 1.55 -3.34 12.23
C SER A 165 0.87 -4.34 13.20
N ALA A 166 0.15 -5.33 12.67
CA ALA A 166 -0.54 -6.38 13.44
C ALA A 166 0.21 -7.73 13.45
N LEU A 167 1.41 -7.79 12.86
CA LEU A 167 2.23 -9.00 12.74
C LEU A 167 3.45 -8.92 13.64
N ASP A 168 3.98 -10.06 14.07
CA ASP A 168 5.31 -10.11 14.70
C ASP A 168 6.42 -9.91 13.67
N GLY A 169 7.62 -9.50 14.14
CA GLY A 169 8.71 -9.09 13.25
C GLY A 169 9.16 -10.19 12.28
N VAL A 170 9.24 -11.45 12.71
CA VAL A 170 9.69 -12.56 11.85
C VAL A 170 8.66 -12.86 10.76
N ALA A 171 7.37 -12.88 11.13
CA ALA A 171 6.29 -13.07 10.16
C ALA A 171 6.17 -11.89 9.18
N SER A 172 6.41 -10.67 9.68
CA SER A 172 6.43 -9.45 8.89
C SER A 172 7.50 -9.51 7.80
N ASP A 173 8.75 -9.80 8.16
CA ASP A 173 9.88 -9.87 7.22
C ASP A 173 9.66 -10.94 6.14
N ALA A 174 9.21 -12.13 6.53
CA ALA A 174 8.94 -13.22 5.60
C ALA A 174 7.81 -12.85 4.62
N LEU A 175 6.75 -12.20 5.11
CA LEU A 175 5.63 -11.75 4.27
C LEU A 175 6.05 -10.63 3.33
N LEU A 176 6.84 -9.66 3.80
CA LEU A 176 7.38 -8.57 2.99
C LEU A 176 8.16 -9.12 1.78
N LEU A 177 9.09 -10.06 2.00
CA LEU A 177 9.88 -10.66 0.93
C LEU A 177 9.00 -11.40 -0.10
N ARG A 178 7.98 -12.14 0.36
CA ARG A 178 7.03 -12.83 -0.53
C ARG A 178 6.21 -11.84 -1.36
N LEU A 179 5.76 -10.74 -0.74
CA LEU A 179 5.00 -9.68 -1.44
C LEU A 179 5.87 -8.98 -2.49
N GLN A 180 7.12 -8.69 -2.17
CA GLN A 180 8.07 -8.09 -3.12
C GLN A 180 8.31 -9.00 -4.33
N ALA A 181 8.62 -10.27 -4.08
CA ALA A 181 8.83 -11.25 -5.15
C ALA A 181 7.59 -11.35 -6.06
N TRP A 182 6.40 -11.43 -5.46
CA TRP A 182 5.15 -11.49 -6.21
C TRP A 182 4.90 -10.20 -7.01
N ALA A 183 5.12 -9.02 -6.42
CA ALA A 183 4.91 -7.75 -7.08
C ALA A 183 5.85 -7.57 -8.30
N THR A 184 7.12 -7.95 -8.16
CA THR A 184 8.09 -7.94 -9.24
C THR A 184 7.71 -8.91 -10.37
N GLU A 185 7.34 -10.15 -10.04
CA GLU A 185 6.90 -11.14 -11.02
C GLU A 185 5.69 -10.66 -11.84
N HIS A 186 4.76 -9.97 -11.18
CA HIS A 186 3.52 -9.49 -11.79
C HIS A 186 3.59 -8.03 -12.27
N ARG A 187 4.75 -7.37 -12.14
CA ARG A 187 4.98 -5.96 -12.52
C ARG A 187 3.98 -5.00 -11.87
N VAL A 188 3.73 -5.21 -10.59
CA VAL A 188 2.81 -4.40 -9.80
C VAL A 188 3.57 -3.23 -9.16
N GLN A 189 3.25 -2.00 -9.56
CA GLN A 189 3.75 -0.82 -8.84
C GLN A 189 3.23 -0.84 -7.41
N THR A 190 4.11 -0.88 -6.42
CA THR A 190 3.72 -0.96 -5.00
C THR A 190 4.20 0.26 -4.24
N VAL A 191 3.30 0.83 -3.45
CA VAL A 191 3.60 1.95 -2.53
C VAL A 191 3.22 1.53 -1.12
N LEU A 192 4.23 1.39 -0.26
CA LEU A 192 4.11 1.02 1.14
C LEU A 192 4.27 2.26 2.02
N ALA A 193 3.30 2.59 2.85
CA ALA A 193 3.43 3.61 3.88
C ALA A 193 3.74 2.95 5.23
N THR A 194 4.80 3.41 5.89
CA THR A 194 5.18 2.98 7.24
C THR A 194 5.84 4.11 8.02
N HIS A 195 5.85 3.99 9.33
CA HIS A 195 6.64 4.82 10.25
C HIS A 195 7.77 3.99 10.90
N ASP A 196 7.84 2.69 10.61
CA ASP A 196 8.89 1.81 11.09
C ASP A 196 10.08 1.81 10.11
N ALA A 197 11.24 2.27 10.60
CA ALA A 197 12.46 2.30 9.81
C ALA A 197 12.97 0.89 9.49
N THR A 198 12.65 -0.13 10.31
CA THR A 198 13.02 -1.53 10.05
C THR A 198 12.31 -2.04 8.82
N ASP A 199 10.99 -1.85 8.72
CA ASP A 199 10.20 -2.21 7.54
C ASP A 199 10.73 -1.50 6.28
N ALA A 200 11.02 -0.19 6.41
CA ALA A 200 11.49 0.62 5.29
C ALA A 200 12.88 0.20 4.79
N LEU A 201 13.79 -0.18 5.71
CA LEU A 201 15.12 -0.69 5.37
C LEU A 201 15.05 -2.12 4.82
N ALA A 202 14.23 -3.00 5.42
CA ALA A 202 14.03 -4.38 4.96
C ALA A 202 13.47 -4.42 3.54
N ALA A 203 12.60 -3.48 3.18
CA ALA A 203 12.08 -3.35 1.84
C ALA A 203 13.14 -3.04 0.78
N SER A 204 14.36 -2.60 1.16
CA SER A 204 15.47 -2.25 0.25
C SER A 204 15.04 -1.47 -0.99
N ALA A 205 14.08 -0.56 -0.82
CA ALA A 205 13.33 0.09 -1.88
C ALA A 205 13.77 1.55 -2.07
N GLU A 206 13.17 2.22 -3.02
CA GLU A 206 13.15 3.68 -3.07
C GLU A 206 12.32 4.20 -1.90
N VAL A 207 12.84 5.18 -1.16
CA VAL A 207 12.15 5.78 0.00
C VAL A 207 11.82 7.23 -0.28
N ALA A 208 10.55 7.58 -0.10
CA ALA A 208 10.02 8.94 -0.08
C ALA A 208 9.80 9.36 1.38
N LEU A 209 10.66 10.24 1.90
CA LEU A 209 10.52 10.79 3.24
C LEU A 209 9.47 11.91 3.24
N LEU A 210 8.36 11.68 3.93
CA LEU A 210 7.27 12.62 4.05
C LEU A 210 7.27 13.29 5.43
N HIS A 211 7.26 14.61 5.45
CA HIS A 211 7.19 15.41 6.67
C HIS A 211 6.20 16.56 6.50
N GLU A 212 5.22 16.66 7.41
CA GLU A 212 4.19 17.72 7.41
C GLU A 212 3.52 17.95 6.03
N GLY A 213 3.20 16.86 5.34
CA GLY A 213 2.58 16.92 4.01
C GLY A 213 3.51 17.26 2.86
N ARG A 214 4.81 17.32 3.07
CA ARG A 214 5.82 17.63 2.05
C ARG A 214 6.81 16.51 1.87
N LEU A 215 7.27 16.33 0.65
CA LEU A 215 8.36 15.43 0.33
C LEU A 215 9.69 16.10 0.76
N ALA A 216 10.35 15.52 1.78
CA ALA A 216 11.63 16.01 2.29
C ALA A 216 12.82 15.40 1.55
N ALA A 217 12.72 14.12 1.15
CA ALA A 217 13.74 13.42 0.38
C ALA A 217 13.11 12.29 -0.43
N LEU A 218 13.75 11.90 -1.53
CA LEU A 218 13.42 10.74 -2.35
C LEU A 218 14.72 10.11 -2.83
N GLY A 219 14.90 8.83 -2.61
CA GLY A 219 16.10 8.10 -3.02
C GLY A 219 16.23 6.71 -2.42
N PRO A 220 17.39 6.06 -2.55
CA PRO A 220 17.65 4.75 -1.97
C PRO A 220 17.47 4.75 -0.44
N ALA A 221 16.89 3.69 0.11
CA ALA A 221 16.66 3.57 1.56
C ALA A 221 17.93 3.79 2.39
N ALA A 222 19.08 3.30 1.92
CA ALA A 222 20.36 3.44 2.61
C ALA A 222 20.82 4.90 2.77
N GLU A 223 20.41 5.78 1.87
CA GLU A 223 20.76 7.21 1.90
C GLU A 223 19.74 8.01 2.69
N VAL A 224 18.43 7.81 2.36
CA VAL A 224 17.33 8.58 2.98
C VAL A 224 17.18 8.26 4.46
N LEU A 225 17.44 7.00 4.86
CA LEU A 225 17.29 6.51 6.24
C LEU A 225 18.64 6.30 6.96
N ALA A 226 19.72 6.94 6.52
CA ALA A 226 21.04 6.74 7.11
C ALA A 226 21.08 6.95 8.63
N ALA A 227 20.47 8.04 9.13
CA ALA A 227 20.40 8.33 10.56
C ALA A 227 19.56 7.32 11.37
N ASP A 228 18.48 6.82 10.79
CA ASP A 228 17.63 5.81 11.43
C ASP A 228 18.34 4.46 11.47
N ARG A 229 19.07 4.10 10.41
CA ARG A 229 19.89 2.90 10.34
C ARG A 229 20.99 2.90 11.41
N GLU A 230 21.70 4.01 11.59
CA GLU A 230 22.72 4.15 12.64
C GLU A 230 22.13 3.92 14.03
N ARG A 231 21.01 4.54 14.35
CA ARG A 231 20.31 4.35 15.64
C ARG A 231 19.89 2.90 15.87
N ILE A 232 19.43 2.19 14.84
CA ILE A 232 19.05 0.77 14.94
C ILE A 232 20.29 -0.06 15.22
N MET A 233 21.38 0.16 14.52
CA MET A 233 22.65 -0.58 14.72
C MET A 233 23.25 -0.34 16.11
N GLU A 234 23.23 0.87 16.63
CA GLU A 234 23.67 1.20 17.98
C GLU A 234 22.87 0.45 19.06
N ARG A 235 21.54 0.38 18.91
CA ARG A 235 20.67 -0.39 19.81
C ARG A 235 20.97 -1.88 19.81
N LEU A 236 21.22 -2.47 18.64
CA LEU A 236 21.55 -3.90 18.51
C LEU A 236 22.95 -4.22 19.07
N SER A 237 23.89 -3.26 19.03
CA SER A 237 25.26 -3.43 19.54
C SER A 237 25.35 -3.23 21.05
N SER A 238 24.30 -2.69 21.70
CA SER A 238 24.26 -2.43 23.14
C SER A 238 23.54 -3.52 23.95
N VAL A 239 23.16 -4.62 23.31
CA VAL A 239 22.58 -5.84 23.91
C VAL A 239 23.59 -6.97 23.88
#